data_f0f2c35af0775b590ef0100284f3760a
#
_entry.id   f0f2c35af0775b590ef0100284f3760a
#
_cell.length_a   1.000
_cell.length_b   1.000
_cell.length_c   1.000
_cell.angle_alpha   90.00
_cell.angle_beta   90.00
_cell.angle_gamma   90.00
#
_symmetry.space_group_name_H-M   'P 1'
#
loop_
_entity.id
_entity.type
_entity.pdbx_description
1 polymer ?
#
loop_
_entity_poly.entity_id
_entity_poly.type
_entity_poly.pdbx_seq_one_letter_code
_entity_poly.pdbx_strand_id
1 'polypeptide(L)'
;MTPHLYPPPTRGRRLVRACTVALLVAGNAFAAAPSATLDVPTPYLPSTQVAVDEMLRLAGTGPDDLVVDLGSGDGRVVIAAARDFGARGLGIEIDPKLVAESEANARQAGVAERVTFRQGDVLRADYRAATVVTLYLLPNLVDKLKPRLLSELKPGTRIVAHDYGFSDWKPDRSIVISKTFHLYVVPARVAGRWRLEAVLPDGGREYNLEFEQRYQEVRGGARVAGGYLPAFDAKLAGDRIAFVLVDESTSHRFEGRVQGALVMEGTIRSGPGRSQATGSWRATRVVGLPDEG
;
A
#
# COMPACT_ATOMS: atom_id res chain seq x y z
N MET A 1 -22.91 65.83 -48.75
CA MET A 1 -23.69 66.31 -47.59
C MET A 1 -22.74 66.34 -46.40
N THR A 2 -22.46 67.52 -45.93
CA THR A 2 -21.40 67.95 -45.05
C THR A 2 -21.62 67.55 -43.57
N PRO A 3 -20.57 67.22 -42.81
CA PRO A 3 -20.66 66.94 -41.36
C PRO A 3 -20.52 68.23 -40.55
N HIS A 4 -21.34 68.36 -39.54
CA HIS A 4 -21.30 69.46 -38.56
C HIS A 4 -20.22 69.13 -37.48
N LEU A 5 -19.23 70.03 -37.42
CA LEU A 5 -18.29 70.18 -36.31
C LEU A 5 -18.91 70.91 -35.14
N TYR A 6 -18.72 70.42 -33.90
CA TYR A 6 -18.91 71.16 -32.68
C TYR A 6 -17.57 71.38 -31.96
N PRO A 7 -17.34 72.57 -31.39
CA PRO A 7 -16.07 72.92 -30.75
C PRO A 7 -16.00 72.46 -29.27
N PRO A 8 -14.81 72.39 -28.70
CA PRO A 8 -14.61 71.91 -27.35
C PRO A 8 -14.81 73.01 -26.28
N PRO A 9 -15.25 72.69 -25.07
CA PRO A 9 -15.31 73.64 -23.99
C PRO A 9 -14.03 73.81 -23.21
N THR A 10 -13.83 75.00 -22.75
CA THR A 10 -12.66 75.61 -22.09
C THR A 10 -12.36 75.06 -20.68
N ARG A 11 -11.08 75.08 -20.35
CA ARG A 11 -10.49 74.76 -19.05
C ARG A 11 -10.96 75.67 -17.93
N GLY A 12 -11.55 75.08 -16.88
CA GLY A 12 -11.72 75.73 -15.58
C GLY A 12 -10.82 75.00 -14.53
N ARG A 13 -9.75 75.73 -14.09
CA ARG A 13 -8.93 75.34 -12.93
C ARG A 13 -9.75 75.43 -11.66
N ARG A 14 -10.04 74.34 -10.97
CA ARG A 14 -10.43 74.38 -9.57
C ARG A 14 -9.39 73.65 -8.73
N LEU A 15 -8.76 74.40 -7.83
CA LEU A 15 -7.98 73.92 -6.72
C LEU A 15 -8.87 73.08 -5.81
N VAL A 16 -8.56 71.77 -5.69
CA VAL A 16 -9.15 70.92 -4.66
C VAL A 16 -8.03 70.62 -3.64
N ARG A 17 -8.26 71.12 -2.43
CA ARG A 17 -7.45 70.84 -1.25
C ARG A 17 -7.50 69.33 -0.98
N ALA A 18 -6.35 68.70 -0.91
CA ALA A 18 -6.19 67.34 -0.47
C ALA A 18 -6.42 67.23 1.04
N CYS A 19 -7.55 66.67 1.46
CA CYS A 19 -7.72 66.14 2.81
C CYS A 19 -7.24 64.70 2.83
N THR A 20 -6.06 64.50 3.41
CA THR A 20 -5.50 63.17 3.67
C THR A 20 -6.24 62.56 4.86
N VAL A 21 -7.21 61.68 4.56
CA VAL A 21 -7.82 60.80 5.58
C VAL A 21 -6.91 59.60 5.75
N ALA A 22 -6.16 59.51 6.84
CA ALA A 22 -5.43 58.36 7.25
C ALA A 22 -6.43 57.28 7.71
N LEU A 23 -6.66 56.25 6.87
CA LEU A 23 -7.45 55.07 7.25
C LEU A 23 -6.52 54.16 8.07
N LEU A 24 -6.66 54.17 9.40
CA LEU A 24 -6.11 53.16 10.29
C LEU A 24 -6.85 51.85 10.06
N VAL A 25 -6.29 50.94 9.25
CA VAL A 25 -6.73 49.55 9.17
C VAL A 25 -6.19 48.84 10.41
N ALA A 26 -7.03 48.73 11.43
CA ALA A 26 -6.79 47.82 12.55
C ALA A 26 -6.88 46.38 12.00
N GLY A 27 -5.74 45.78 11.73
CA GLY A 27 -5.66 44.38 11.38
C GLY A 27 -6.03 43.53 12.60
N ASN A 28 -7.29 43.06 12.65
CA ASN A 28 -7.63 41.96 13.53
C ASN A 28 -6.90 40.70 13.04
N ALA A 29 -5.74 40.40 13.64
CA ALA A 29 -5.16 39.09 13.57
C ALA A 29 -6.13 38.11 14.27
N PHE A 30 -6.98 37.44 13.50
CA PHE A 30 -7.64 36.24 13.95
C PHE A 30 -6.53 35.20 14.17
N ALA A 31 -6.05 35.10 15.40
CA ALA A 31 -5.30 33.95 15.84
C ALA A 31 -6.25 32.75 15.66
N ALA A 32 -5.96 31.90 14.66
CA ALA A 32 -6.61 30.62 14.54
C ALA A 32 -6.34 29.86 15.84
N ALA A 33 -7.38 29.68 16.64
CA ALA A 33 -7.32 28.81 17.80
C ALA A 33 -6.85 27.43 17.31
N PRO A 34 -5.91 26.77 18.01
CA PRO A 34 -5.54 25.42 17.67
C PRO A 34 -6.81 24.59 17.71
N SER A 35 -7.16 23.95 16.60
CA SER A 35 -8.23 22.96 16.54
C SER A 35 -7.85 21.88 17.56
N ALA A 36 -8.41 21.95 18.74
CA ALA A 36 -8.41 20.84 19.67
C ALA A 36 -9.17 19.73 18.93
N THR A 37 -8.44 18.82 18.34
CA THR A 37 -9.00 17.51 17.97
C THR A 37 -9.51 16.96 19.28
N LEU A 38 -10.82 16.95 19.45
CA LEU A 38 -11.48 16.22 20.51
C LEU A 38 -10.96 14.78 20.34
N ASP A 39 -10.13 14.36 21.27
CA ASP A 39 -9.63 12.99 21.40
C ASP A 39 -10.81 12.16 21.90
N VAL A 40 -11.79 11.94 21.01
CA VAL A 40 -12.93 11.07 21.29
C VAL A 40 -12.35 9.67 21.28
N PRO A 41 -12.35 8.98 22.42
CA PRO A 41 -11.87 7.62 22.48
C PRO A 41 -12.59 6.81 21.40
N THR A 42 -11.82 6.14 20.53
CA THR A 42 -12.41 5.28 19.51
C THR A 42 -13.25 4.23 20.22
N PRO A 43 -14.58 4.16 19.95
CA PRO A 43 -15.42 3.19 20.66
C PRO A 43 -14.94 1.78 20.33
N TYR A 44 -14.78 0.96 21.36
CA TYR A 44 -14.52 -0.46 21.19
C TYR A 44 -15.75 -1.14 20.58
N LEU A 45 -15.63 -1.60 19.34
CA LEU A 45 -16.66 -2.35 18.62
C LEU A 45 -16.09 -3.72 18.25
N PRO A 46 -16.42 -4.76 18.99
CA PRO A 46 -15.87 -6.08 18.73
C PRO A 46 -16.45 -6.68 17.43
N SER A 47 -15.60 -7.31 16.63
CA SER A 47 -16.01 -8.12 15.48
C SER A 47 -16.83 -9.34 15.97
N THR A 48 -17.85 -9.74 15.22
CA THR A 48 -18.56 -11.00 15.51
C THR A 48 -17.65 -12.20 15.25
N GLN A 49 -17.93 -13.37 15.83
CA GLN A 49 -17.14 -14.58 15.59
C GLN A 49 -17.13 -14.94 14.10
N VAL A 50 -18.27 -14.81 13.41
CA VAL A 50 -18.36 -15.04 11.95
C VAL A 50 -17.41 -14.11 11.19
N ALA A 51 -17.34 -12.84 11.56
CA ALA A 51 -16.43 -11.87 10.96
C ALA A 51 -14.96 -12.26 11.18
N VAL A 52 -14.60 -12.68 12.38
CA VAL A 52 -13.25 -13.16 12.72
C VAL A 52 -12.86 -14.36 11.86
N ASP A 53 -13.74 -15.37 11.78
CA ASP A 53 -13.48 -16.57 11.00
C ASP A 53 -13.29 -16.25 9.52
N GLU A 54 -14.09 -15.36 8.98
CA GLU A 54 -14.00 -14.97 7.56
C GLU A 54 -12.74 -14.14 7.27
N MET A 55 -12.32 -13.27 8.16
CA MET A 55 -11.03 -12.56 8.02
C MET A 55 -9.86 -13.54 7.96
N LEU A 56 -9.83 -14.51 8.87
CA LEU A 56 -8.75 -15.50 8.94
C LEU A 56 -8.76 -16.45 7.73
N ARG A 57 -9.95 -16.87 7.24
CA ARG A 57 -10.07 -17.65 6.01
C ARG A 57 -9.68 -16.84 4.77
N LEU A 58 -10.10 -15.59 4.68
CA LEU A 58 -9.73 -14.70 3.57
C LEU A 58 -8.22 -14.50 3.48
N ALA A 59 -7.56 -14.37 4.64
CA ALA A 59 -6.10 -14.33 4.73
C ALA A 59 -5.44 -15.65 4.35
N GLY A 60 -6.17 -16.78 4.34
CA GLY A 60 -5.56 -18.12 4.21
C GLY A 60 -4.64 -18.43 5.39
N THR A 61 -5.06 -18.05 6.61
CA THR A 61 -4.30 -18.27 7.84
C THR A 61 -4.05 -19.75 8.09
N GLY A 62 -2.84 -20.10 8.55
CA GLY A 62 -2.44 -21.47 8.84
C GLY A 62 -1.40 -21.56 9.97
N PRO A 63 -0.91 -22.77 10.29
CA PRO A 63 -0.07 -23.02 11.46
C PRO A 63 1.30 -22.33 11.41
N ASP A 64 1.79 -21.98 10.24
CA ASP A 64 3.07 -21.30 10.05
C ASP A 64 2.97 -19.78 10.20
N ASP A 65 1.75 -19.25 10.38
CA ASP A 65 1.50 -17.82 10.44
C ASP A 65 1.73 -17.23 11.84
N LEU A 66 2.16 -15.96 11.83
CA LEU A 66 2.05 -15.04 12.93
C LEU A 66 0.98 -13.99 12.57
N VAL A 67 -0.18 -14.12 13.18
CA VAL A 67 -1.28 -13.16 13.04
C VAL A 67 -1.04 -12.01 14.02
N VAL A 68 -0.96 -10.78 13.52
CA VAL A 68 -0.90 -9.58 14.35
C VAL A 68 -2.19 -8.80 14.18
N ASP A 69 -2.90 -8.59 15.28
CA ASP A 69 -4.15 -7.82 15.32
C ASP A 69 -3.90 -6.43 15.91
N LEU A 70 -4.11 -5.40 15.10
CA LEU A 70 -3.87 -4.01 15.48
C LEU A 70 -5.16 -3.37 15.98
N GLY A 71 -5.23 -3.11 17.29
CA GLY A 71 -6.44 -2.78 18.02
C GLY A 71 -7.18 -4.06 18.44
N SER A 72 -6.48 -4.96 19.14
CA SER A 72 -6.94 -6.33 19.34
C SER A 72 -8.12 -6.48 20.30
N GLY A 73 -8.48 -5.42 21.03
CA GLY A 73 -9.59 -5.44 21.98
C GLY A 73 -9.47 -6.59 22.97
N ASP A 74 -10.48 -7.43 23.04
CA ASP A 74 -10.55 -8.62 23.92
C ASP A 74 -9.76 -9.84 23.41
N GLY A 75 -8.99 -9.68 22.34
CA GLY A 75 -8.08 -10.68 21.79
C GLY A 75 -8.73 -11.73 20.90
N ARG A 76 -10.03 -11.63 20.60
CA ARG A 76 -10.80 -12.68 19.89
C ARG A 76 -10.21 -13.13 18.57
N VAL A 77 -9.60 -12.22 17.78
CA VAL A 77 -9.02 -12.54 16.45
C VAL A 77 -7.80 -13.43 16.60
N VAL A 78 -6.82 -13.04 17.43
CA VAL A 78 -5.60 -13.84 17.61
C VAL A 78 -5.85 -15.13 18.40
N ILE A 79 -6.85 -15.14 19.30
CA ILE A 79 -7.29 -16.35 20.02
C ILE A 79 -7.91 -17.34 19.02
N ALA A 80 -8.80 -16.89 18.12
CA ALA A 80 -9.37 -17.73 17.07
C ALA A 80 -8.29 -18.22 16.10
N ALA A 81 -7.34 -17.36 15.69
CA ALA A 81 -6.22 -17.73 14.84
C ALA A 81 -5.40 -18.88 15.47
N ALA A 82 -5.15 -18.84 16.77
CA ALA A 82 -4.42 -19.89 17.46
C ALA A 82 -5.23 -21.18 17.65
N ARG A 83 -6.50 -21.03 18.06
CA ARG A 83 -7.36 -22.17 18.38
C ARG A 83 -7.82 -22.95 17.14
N ASP A 84 -8.26 -22.22 16.10
CA ASP A 84 -8.97 -22.82 14.97
C ASP A 84 -8.07 -23.00 13.73
N PHE A 85 -6.99 -22.22 13.63
CA PHE A 85 -6.07 -22.25 12.49
C PHE A 85 -4.65 -22.71 12.86
N GLY A 86 -4.37 -22.93 14.17
CA GLY A 86 -3.06 -23.37 14.65
C GLY A 86 -1.96 -22.31 14.56
N ALA A 87 -2.28 -21.06 14.22
CA ALA A 87 -1.34 -19.95 14.09
C ALA A 87 -0.78 -19.50 15.44
N ARG A 88 0.24 -18.64 15.40
CA ARG A 88 0.64 -17.81 16.52
C ARG A 88 -0.04 -16.47 16.44
N GLY A 89 -0.26 -15.80 17.57
CA GLY A 89 -0.93 -14.51 17.61
C GLY A 89 -0.20 -13.46 18.45
N LEU A 90 -0.28 -12.20 17.99
CA LEU A 90 0.12 -11.02 18.74
C LEU A 90 -1.00 -9.98 18.66
N GLY A 91 -1.64 -9.67 19.78
CA GLY A 91 -2.58 -8.56 19.90
C GLY A 91 -1.87 -7.29 20.35
N ILE A 92 -2.13 -6.16 19.72
CA ILE A 92 -1.67 -4.83 20.12
C ILE A 92 -2.91 -4.02 20.50
N GLU A 93 -2.99 -3.57 21.74
CA GLU A 93 -4.14 -2.83 22.26
C GLU A 93 -3.67 -1.67 23.16
N ILE A 94 -4.33 -0.53 23.07
CA ILE A 94 -3.97 0.66 23.84
C ILE A 94 -4.57 0.63 25.24
N ASP A 95 -5.75 0.02 25.42
CA ASP A 95 -6.44 -0.06 26.70
C ASP A 95 -5.88 -1.22 27.53
N PRO A 96 -5.22 -0.95 28.69
CA PRO A 96 -4.67 -2.00 29.56
C PRO A 96 -5.73 -2.94 30.13
N LYS A 97 -6.99 -2.50 30.23
CA LYS A 97 -8.09 -3.36 30.70
C LYS A 97 -8.42 -4.43 29.67
N LEU A 98 -8.49 -4.04 28.38
CA LEU A 98 -8.71 -4.98 27.28
C LEU A 98 -7.52 -5.93 27.10
N VAL A 99 -6.29 -5.48 27.33
CA VAL A 99 -5.12 -6.36 27.36
C VAL A 99 -5.25 -7.43 28.46
N ALA A 100 -5.62 -7.04 29.68
CA ALA A 100 -5.81 -8.00 30.76
C ALA A 100 -6.98 -8.97 30.49
N GLU A 101 -8.06 -8.48 29.89
CA GLU A 101 -9.19 -9.30 29.44
C GLU A 101 -8.77 -10.30 28.36
N SER A 102 -8.02 -9.86 27.34
CA SER A 102 -7.54 -10.73 26.27
C SER A 102 -6.63 -11.86 26.77
N GLU A 103 -5.77 -11.58 27.76
CA GLU A 103 -4.97 -12.61 28.42
C GLU A 103 -5.82 -13.64 29.17
N ALA A 104 -6.87 -13.18 29.87
CA ALA A 104 -7.80 -14.07 30.57
C ALA A 104 -8.56 -14.95 29.56
N ASN A 105 -9.05 -14.35 28.47
CA ASN A 105 -9.73 -15.05 27.38
C ASN A 105 -8.83 -16.11 26.74
N ALA A 106 -7.55 -15.81 26.51
CA ALA A 106 -6.59 -16.76 25.94
C ALA A 106 -6.32 -17.96 26.86
N ARG A 107 -6.23 -17.72 28.17
CA ARG A 107 -6.13 -18.81 29.17
C ARG A 107 -7.37 -19.68 29.16
N GLN A 108 -8.57 -19.06 29.14
CA GLN A 108 -9.83 -19.78 29.09
C GLN A 108 -9.98 -20.62 27.81
N ALA A 109 -9.50 -20.08 26.67
CA ALA A 109 -9.51 -20.78 25.38
C ALA A 109 -8.41 -21.86 25.25
N GLY A 110 -7.49 -22.00 26.22
CA GLY A 110 -6.40 -22.97 26.20
C GLY A 110 -5.30 -22.68 25.17
N VAL A 111 -5.12 -21.41 24.75
CA VAL A 111 -4.15 -20.99 23.73
C VAL A 111 -3.11 -19.98 24.22
N ALA A 112 -3.02 -19.76 25.53
CA ALA A 112 -2.13 -18.76 26.12
C ALA A 112 -0.66 -18.90 25.72
N GLU A 113 -0.18 -20.12 25.43
CA GLU A 113 1.19 -20.39 24.97
C GLU A 113 1.43 -20.00 23.49
N ARG A 114 0.37 -19.74 22.72
CA ARG A 114 0.45 -19.41 21.29
C ARG A 114 0.18 -17.96 21.00
N VAL A 115 -0.37 -17.20 21.96
CA VAL A 115 -0.75 -15.80 21.76
C VAL A 115 -0.08 -14.91 22.81
N THR A 116 0.22 -13.69 22.40
CA THR A 116 0.78 -12.65 23.27
C THR A 116 -0.02 -11.39 23.08
N PHE A 117 -0.25 -10.64 24.14
CA PHE A 117 -0.87 -9.32 24.07
C PHE A 117 0.09 -8.27 24.60
N ARG A 118 0.11 -7.11 23.93
CA ARG A 118 0.97 -5.99 24.31
C ARG A 118 0.15 -4.73 24.37
N GLN A 119 0.24 -4.03 25.50
CA GLN A 119 -0.27 -2.68 25.57
C GLN A 119 0.60 -1.76 24.71
N GLY A 120 -0.02 -1.00 23.80
CA GLY A 120 0.72 -0.07 22.97
C GLY A 120 -0.12 0.64 21.90
N ASP A 121 0.47 1.70 21.35
CA ASP A 121 -0.07 2.42 20.21
C ASP A 121 0.29 1.67 18.93
N VAL A 122 -0.70 1.31 18.13
CA VAL A 122 -0.55 0.61 16.86
C VAL A 122 0.33 1.37 15.87
N LEU A 123 0.38 2.71 15.98
CA LEU A 123 1.25 3.54 15.15
C LEU A 123 2.75 3.44 15.51
N ARG A 124 3.08 2.86 16.68
CA ARG A 124 4.45 2.74 17.19
C ARG A 124 4.89 1.30 17.44
N ALA A 125 3.95 0.38 17.46
CA ALA A 125 4.20 -1.03 17.73
C ALA A 125 5.12 -1.68 16.69
N ASP A 126 5.83 -2.73 17.09
CA ASP A 126 6.62 -3.57 16.18
C ASP A 126 5.79 -4.79 15.73
N TYR A 127 5.49 -4.81 14.46
CA TYR A 127 4.75 -5.89 13.77
C TYR A 127 5.50 -6.47 12.56
N ARG A 128 6.80 -6.18 12.40
CA ARG A 128 7.62 -6.58 11.25
C ARG A 128 7.70 -8.09 11.00
N ALA A 129 7.47 -8.89 12.05
CA ALA A 129 7.47 -10.34 11.96
C ALA A 129 6.13 -10.93 11.48
N ALA A 130 5.08 -10.10 11.35
CA ALA A 130 3.76 -10.56 10.93
C ALA A 130 3.79 -11.20 9.55
N THR A 131 3.02 -12.28 9.40
CA THR A 131 2.67 -12.88 8.10
C THR A 131 1.23 -12.59 7.72
N VAL A 132 0.39 -12.32 8.73
CA VAL A 132 -0.98 -11.82 8.60
C VAL A 132 -1.16 -10.63 9.54
N VAL A 133 -1.77 -9.56 9.06
CA VAL A 133 -2.19 -8.42 9.87
C VAL A 133 -3.69 -8.26 9.75
N THR A 134 -4.39 -8.07 10.86
CA THR A 134 -5.82 -7.78 10.88
C THR A 134 -6.08 -6.37 11.42
N LEU A 135 -7.06 -5.69 10.81
CA LEU A 135 -7.42 -4.30 11.11
C LEU A 135 -8.94 -4.17 11.22
N TYR A 136 -9.44 -3.68 12.35
CA TYR A 136 -10.79 -3.12 12.46
C TYR A 136 -10.70 -1.74 13.11
N LEU A 137 -10.20 -0.79 12.36
CA LEU A 137 -9.84 0.55 12.81
C LEU A 137 -10.58 1.60 11.98
N LEU A 138 -10.70 2.82 12.50
CA LEU A 138 -11.27 3.95 11.76
C LEU A 138 -10.43 4.28 10.51
N PRO A 139 -11.04 4.78 9.43
CA PRO A 139 -10.38 5.03 8.15
C PRO A 139 -9.11 5.88 8.25
N ASN A 140 -9.16 6.94 9.06
CA ASN A 140 -8.02 7.84 9.26
C ASN A 140 -6.81 7.14 9.92
N LEU A 141 -7.06 6.15 10.77
CA LEU A 141 -6.00 5.38 11.44
C LEU A 141 -5.43 4.31 10.50
N VAL A 142 -6.31 3.66 9.70
CA VAL A 142 -5.90 2.73 8.65
C VAL A 142 -4.95 3.40 7.65
N ASP A 143 -5.30 4.60 7.16
CA ASP A 143 -4.44 5.35 6.24
C ASP A 143 -3.13 5.85 6.88
N LYS A 144 -3.13 6.20 8.16
CA LYS A 144 -1.90 6.54 8.90
C LYS A 144 -0.94 5.35 9.06
N LEU A 145 -1.48 4.13 9.20
CA LEU A 145 -0.68 2.90 9.29
C LEU A 145 -0.04 2.50 7.96
N LYS A 146 -0.69 2.80 6.84
CA LYS A 146 -0.30 2.33 5.50
C LYS A 146 1.19 2.51 5.16
N PRO A 147 1.84 3.69 5.35
CA PRO A 147 3.26 3.85 5.01
C PRO A 147 4.17 2.88 5.76
N ARG A 148 3.90 2.66 7.05
CA ARG A 148 4.65 1.72 7.87
C ARG A 148 4.40 0.27 7.46
N LEU A 149 3.14 -0.11 7.24
CA LEU A 149 2.78 -1.45 6.77
C LEU A 149 3.50 -1.80 5.46
N LEU A 150 3.56 -0.86 4.50
CA LEU A 150 4.24 -1.04 3.23
C LEU A 150 5.77 -1.05 3.33
N SER A 151 6.35 -0.38 4.32
CA SER A 151 7.81 -0.27 4.46
C SER A 151 8.41 -1.31 5.39
N GLU A 152 7.67 -1.77 6.40
CA GLU A 152 8.18 -2.63 7.47
C GLU A 152 7.79 -4.10 7.31
N LEU A 153 6.63 -4.39 6.69
CA LEU A 153 6.20 -5.75 6.45
C LEU A 153 6.92 -6.38 5.25
N LYS A 154 7.15 -7.67 5.33
CA LYS A 154 7.73 -8.42 4.22
C LYS A 154 6.77 -8.52 3.05
N PRO A 155 7.25 -8.47 1.79
CA PRO A 155 6.42 -8.81 0.64
C PRO A 155 5.76 -10.18 0.81
N GLY A 156 4.46 -10.25 0.48
CA GLY A 156 3.66 -11.44 0.71
C GLY A 156 2.90 -11.46 2.05
N THR A 157 3.20 -10.56 2.99
CA THR A 157 2.36 -10.39 4.18
C THR A 157 0.94 -10.00 3.77
N ARG A 158 -0.03 -10.68 4.33
CA ARG A 158 -1.46 -10.49 4.05
C ARG A 158 -2.08 -9.57 5.09
N ILE A 159 -2.75 -8.51 4.65
CA ILE A 159 -3.45 -7.56 5.51
C ILE A 159 -4.93 -7.73 5.25
N VAL A 160 -5.72 -8.00 6.26
CA VAL A 160 -7.19 -8.05 6.16
C VAL A 160 -7.79 -6.91 6.96
N ALA A 161 -8.49 -6.03 6.25
CA ALA A 161 -9.22 -4.91 6.84
C ALA A 161 -10.72 -5.22 6.88
N HIS A 162 -11.33 -5.00 8.02
CA HIS A 162 -12.77 -5.17 8.27
C HIS A 162 -13.47 -3.81 8.07
N ASP A 163 -14.46 -3.75 7.20
CA ASP A 163 -15.26 -2.60 6.76
C ASP A 163 -14.44 -1.51 6.06
N TYR A 164 -13.39 -1.01 6.68
CA TYR A 164 -12.62 0.14 6.20
C TYR A 164 -11.27 -0.29 5.62
N GLY A 165 -11.16 -0.20 4.29
CA GLY A 165 -9.90 -0.42 3.58
C GLY A 165 -9.05 0.84 3.48
N PHE A 166 -7.91 0.74 2.80
CA PHE A 166 -7.04 1.89 2.48
C PHE A 166 -7.70 2.75 1.39
N SER A 167 -7.58 4.07 1.53
CA SER A 167 -8.26 5.05 0.67
C SER A 167 -7.82 5.02 -0.79
N ASP A 168 -6.57 4.68 -1.07
CA ASP A 168 -5.95 4.76 -2.39
C ASP A 168 -5.19 3.48 -2.81
N TRP A 169 -5.22 2.43 -1.98
CA TRP A 169 -4.66 1.13 -2.30
C TRP A 169 -5.80 0.15 -2.60
N LYS A 170 -5.89 -0.30 -3.84
CA LYS A 170 -6.90 -1.26 -4.28
C LYS A 170 -6.65 -2.63 -3.62
N PRO A 171 -7.65 -3.26 -2.99
CA PRO A 171 -7.48 -4.60 -2.43
C PRO A 171 -7.26 -5.65 -3.53
N ASP A 172 -6.46 -6.67 -3.21
CA ASP A 172 -6.27 -7.84 -4.08
C ASP A 172 -7.56 -8.68 -4.16
N ARG A 173 -8.32 -8.72 -3.06
CA ARG A 173 -9.62 -9.38 -3.00
C ARG A 173 -10.53 -8.69 -1.98
N SER A 174 -11.83 -8.66 -2.28
CA SER A 174 -12.85 -8.25 -1.31
C SER A 174 -13.96 -9.28 -1.27
N ILE A 175 -14.51 -9.51 -0.08
CA ILE A 175 -15.71 -10.30 0.14
C ILE A 175 -16.71 -9.49 0.94
N VAL A 176 -18.00 -9.70 0.67
CA VAL A 176 -19.11 -9.08 1.40
C VAL A 176 -19.99 -10.20 1.95
N ILE A 177 -20.19 -10.21 3.26
CA ILE A 177 -21.12 -11.10 3.95
C ILE A 177 -22.17 -10.22 4.62
N SER A 178 -22.08 -9.95 5.90
CA SER A 178 -22.83 -8.87 6.59
C SER A 178 -22.03 -7.56 6.61
N LYS A 179 -20.74 -7.65 6.41
CA LYS A 179 -19.72 -6.60 6.40
C LYS A 179 -18.78 -6.83 5.23
N THR A 180 -17.97 -5.85 4.91
CA THR A 180 -16.96 -5.97 3.86
C THR A 180 -15.60 -6.30 4.46
N PHE A 181 -14.90 -7.25 3.84
CA PHE A 181 -13.53 -7.61 4.19
C PHE A 181 -12.63 -7.42 2.98
N HIS A 182 -11.54 -6.71 3.17
CA HIS A 182 -10.58 -6.37 2.13
C HIS A 182 -9.25 -7.06 2.41
N LEU A 183 -8.79 -7.86 1.48
CA LEU A 183 -7.45 -8.48 1.52
C LEU A 183 -6.48 -7.66 0.68
N TYR A 184 -5.36 -7.32 1.26
CA TYR A 184 -4.21 -6.71 0.62
C TYR A 184 -2.99 -7.60 0.82
N VAL A 185 -2.20 -7.80 -0.22
CA VAL A 185 -0.92 -8.51 -0.14
C VAL A 185 0.21 -7.50 -0.31
N VAL A 186 1.06 -7.36 0.69
CA VAL A 186 2.17 -6.40 0.65
C VAL A 186 3.06 -6.71 -0.55
N PRO A 187 3.19 -5.79 -1.53
CA PRO A 187 3.96 -6.06 -2.74
C PRO A 187 5.46 -5.84 -2.52
N ALA A 188 6.28 -6.59 -3.24
CA ALA A 188 7.70 -6.28 -3.37
C ALA A 188 7.90 -4.96 -4.14
N ARG A 189 9.07 -4.35 -4.00
CA ARG A 189 9.44 -3.11 -4.69
C ARG A 189 10.18 -3.42 -5.98
N VAL A 190 9.50 -3.25 -7.12
CA VAL A 190 10.05 -3.53 -8.46
C VAL A 190 10.24 -2.28 -9.31
N ALA A 191 9.75 -1.11 -8.87
CA ALA A 191 9.96 0.15 -9.60
C ALA A 191 11.46 0.41 -9.81
N GLY A 192 11.81 0.98 -10.98
CA GLY A 192 13.17 1.34 -11.35
C GLY A 192 13.72 0.50 -12.49
N ARG A 193 15.06 0.60 -12.71
CA ARG A 193 15.75 -0.04 -13.83
C ARG A 193 16.40 -1.35 -13.39
N TRP A 194 16.35 -2.33 -14.30
CA TRP A 194 16.88 -3.66 -14.08
C TRP A 194 17.60 -4.19 -15.33
N ARG A 195 18.75 -4.85 -15.15
CA ARG A 195 19.37 -5.66 -16.21
C ARG A 195 18.86 -7.08 -16.05
N LEU A 196 18.14 -7.58 -17.04
CA LEU A 196 17.65 -8.95 -17.10
C LEU A 196 18.47 -9.76 -18.07
N GLU A 197 18.94 -10.91 -17.63
CA GLU A 197 19.61 -11.94 -18.41
C GLU A 197 18.74 -13.20 -18.39
N ALA A 198 18.44 -13.74 -19.57
CA ALA A 198 17.69 -14.97 -19.71
C ALA A 198 18.54 -16.00 -20.50
N VAL A 199 18.47 -17.24 -20.07
CA VAL A 199 19.14 -18.37 -20.72
C VAL A 199 18.08 -19.33 -21.25
N LEU A 200 18.09 -19.53 -22.55
CA LEU A 200 17.22 -20.43 -23.29
C LEU A 200 18.04 -21.45 -24.09
N PRO A 201 17.47 -22.59 -24.51
CA PRO A 201 18.20 -23.60 -25.30
C PRO A 201 18.77 -23.06 -26.62
N ASP A 202 18.14 -22.02 -27.20
CA ASP A 202 18.56 -21.36 -28.44
C ASP A 202 19.52 -20.17 -28.23
N GLY A 203 19.91 -19.89 -26.99
CA GLY A 203 20.87 -18.85 -26.63
C GLY A 203 20.42 -17.91 -25.52
N GLY A 204 21.31 -16.99 -25.15
CA GLY A 204 21.05 -15.94 -24.17
C GLY A 204 20.23 -14.78 -24.73
N ARG A 205 19.50 -14.11 -23.85
CA ARG A 205 18.79 -12.85 -24.13
C ARG A 205 19.10 -11.86 -23.02
N GLU A 206 19.27 -10.59 -23.40
CA GLU A 206 19.47 -9.50 -22.44
C GLU A 206 18.43 -8.42 -22.66
N TYR A 207 17.86 -7.91 -21.56
CA TYR A 207 16.85 -6.84 -21.57
C TYR A 207 17.17 -5.81 -20.50
N ASN A 208 17.08 -4.53 -20.83
CA ASN A 208 17.10 -3.44 -19.88
C ASN A 208 15.66 -3.08 -19.52
N LEU A 209 15.17 -3.60 -18.39
CA LEU A 209 13.81 -3.34 -17.94
C LEU A 209 13.73 -1.99 -17.22
N GLU A 210 12.58 -1.35 -17.36
CA GLU A 210 12.20 -0.17 -16.63
C GLU A 210 10.75 -0.32 -16.16
N PHE A 211 10.54 -0.34 -14.84
CA PHE A 211 9.22 -0.50 -14.23
C PHE A 211 8.83 0.71 -13.40
N GLU A 212 7.57 1.13 -13.57
CA GLU A 212 6.82 2.00 -12.67
C GLU A 212 5.89 1.13 -11.83
N GLN A 213 5.67 1.52 -10.58
CA GLN A 213 4.86 0.74 -9.66
C GLN A 213 3.98 1.64 -8.79
N ARG A 214 2.71 1.27 -8.69
CA ARG A 214 1.81 1.77 -7.67
C ARG A 214 1.18 0.59 -6.95
N TYR A 215 1.65 0.30 -5.73
CA TYR A 215 1.29 -0.90 -4.97
C TYR A 215 1.57 -2.19 -5.76
N GLN A 216 0.56 -3.05 -6.01
CA GLN A 216 0.68 -4.25 -6.83
C GLN A 216 0.57 -3.99 -8.35
N GLU A 217 0.23 -2.79 -8.77
CA GLU A 217 0.15 -2.41 -10.18
C GLU A 217 1.54 -2.06 -10.71
N VAL A 218 1.99 -2.78 -11.73
CA VAL A 218 3.29 -2.60 -12.39
C VAL A 218 3.06 -2.28 -13.85
N ARG A 219 3.77 -1.27 -14.35
CA ARG A 219 3.80 -0.88 -15.77
C ARG A 219 5.24 -0.69 -16.20
N GLY A 220 5.48 -0.78 -17.50
CA GLY A 220 6.81 -0.57 -18.07
C GLY A 220 7.14 -1.58 -19.14
N GLY A 221 8.44 -1.89 -19.30
CA GLY A 221 8.90 -2.82 -20.32
C GLY A 221 10.41 -2.86 -20.44
N ALA A 222 10.89 -3.27 -21.60
CA ALA A 222 12.31 -3.43 -21.90
C ALA A 222 12.77 -2.43 -22.98
N ARG A 223 13.93 -1.81 -22.77
CA ARG A 223 14.68 -1.12 -23.82
C ARG A 223 15.61 -2.10 -24.51
N VAL A 224 15.53 -2.19 -25.82
CA VAL A 224 16.36 -3.03 -26.68
C VAL A 224 16.98 -2.16 -27.80
N ALA A 225 17.96 -2.70 -28.52
CA ALA A 225 18.64 -1.96 -29.63
C ALA A 225 17.66 -1.46 -30.71
N GLY A 226 16.56 -2.18 -30.92
CA GLY A 226 15.51 -1.82 -31.89
C GLY A 226 14.36 -0.95 -31.38
N GLY A 227 14.37 -0.52 -30.10
CA GLY A 227 13.29 0.30 -29.55
C GLY A 227 12.84 -0.11 -28.14
N TYR A 228 11.53 -0.13 -27.93
CA TYR A 228 10.92 -0.43 -26.64
C TYR A 228 9.89 -1.56 -26.76
N LEU A 229 10.01 -2.56 -25.89
CA LEU A 229 9.08 -3.68 -25.78
C LEU A 229 8.23 -3.48 -24.52
N PRO A 230 6.93 -3.18 -24.62
CA PRO A 230 6.08 -3.05 -23.45
C PRO A 230 5.93 -4.39 -22.74
N ALA A 231 5.86 -4.35 -21.41
CA ALA A 231 5.53 -5.51 -20.59
C ALA A 231 4.01 -5.68 -20.56
N PHE A 232 3.52 -6.73 -21.21
CA PHE A 232 2.12 -7.12 -21.18
C PHE A 232 1.84 -7.99 -19.95
N ASP A 233 0.59 -7.99 -19.49
CA ASP A 233 0.10 -8.83 -18.39
C ASP A 233 0.98 -8.78 -17.13
N ALA A 234 1.61 -7.63 -16.87
CA ALA A 234 2.46 -7.46 -15.70
C ALA A 234 1.63 -7.62 -14.43
N LYS A 235 2.02 -8.56 -13.57
CA LYS A 235 1.36 -8.91 -12.31
C LYS A 235 2.40 -8.98 -11.19
N LEU A 236 2.08 -8.35 -10.07
CA LEU A 236 2.87 -8.44 -8.86
C LEU A 236 1.95 -8.84 -7.70
N ALA A 237 2.20 -9.99 -7.11
CA ALA A 237 1.45 -10.51 -5.97
C ALA A 237 2.44 -10.89 -4.86
N GLY A 238 2.57 -10.04 -3.86
CA GLY A 238 3.62 -10.16 -2.86
C GLY A 238 5.01 -10.08 -3.49
N ASP A 239 5.79 -11.15 -3.36
CA ASP A 239 7.10 -11.30 -3.96
C ASP A 239 7.10 -11.93 -5.37
N ARG A 240 5.93 -12.35 -5.87
CA ARG A 240 5.79 -13.00 -7.18
C ARG A 240 5.56 -11.99 -8.26
N ILE A 241 6.38 -12.03 -9.31
CA ILE A 241 6.25 -11.19 -10.50
C ILE A 241 6.08 -12.05 -11.74
N ALA A 242 5.18 -11.60 -12.63
CA ALA A 242 5.03 -12.17 -13.97
C ALA A 242 4.81 -11.06 -14.98
N PHE A 243 5.35 -11.21 -16.19
CA PHE A 243 5.12 -10.30 -17.32
C PHE A 243 5.46 -10.98 -18.64
N VAL A 244 5.01 -10.40 -19.74
CA VAL A 244 5.28 -10.90 -21.09
C VAL A 244 5.95 -9.79 -21.90
N LEU A 245 7.06 -10.10 -22.56
CA LEU A 245 7.65 -9.27 -23.63
C LEU A 245 7.38 -9.95 -24.97
N VAL A 246 7.13 -9.16 -26.00
CA VAL A 246 7.00 -9.66 -27.38
C VAL A 246 8.14 -9.03 -28.19
N ASP A 247 9.09 -9.85 -28.60
CA ASP A 247 10.24 -9.45 -29.38
C ASP A 247 10.10 -10.01 -30.80
N GLU A 248 10.05 -9.12 -31.79
CA GLU A 248 9.66 -9.43 -33.17
C GLU A 248 8.28 -10.12 -33.23
N SER A 249 8.22 -11.44 -33.37
CA SER A 249 7.00 -12.25 -33.34
C SER A 249 6.99 -13.28 -32.23
N THR A 250 8.00 -13.26 -31.37
CA THR A 250 8.18 -14.26 -30.32
C THR A 250 7.71 -13.72 -28.97
N SER A 251 6.85 -14.46 -28.31
CA SER A 251 6.38 -14.14 -26.95
C SER A 251 7.30 -14.77 -25.92
N HIS A 252 7.75 -13.96 -24.97
CA HIS A 252 8.58 -14.35 -23.85
C HIS A 252 7.83 -14.10 -22.56
N ARG A 253 7.37 -15.17 -21.88
CA ARG A 253 6.67 -15.09 -20.60
C ARG A 253 7.67 -15.33 -19.47
N PHE A 254 7.78 -14.34 -18.62
CA PHE A 254 8.63 -14.35 -17.42
C PHE A 254 7.76 -14.59 -16.19
N GLU A 255 8.12 -15.54 -15.36
CA GLU A 255 7.49 -15.81 -14.06
C GLU A 255 8.60 -16.01 -13.02
N GLY A 256 8.51 -15.33 -11.87
CA GLY A 256 9.60 -15.38 -10.89
C GLY A 256 9.26 -14.74 -9.56
N ARG A 257 10.30 -14.56 -8.76
CA ARG A 257 10.22 -13.93 -7.44
C ARG A 257 11.22 -12.80 -7.31
N VAL A 258 10.82 -11.82 -6.50
CA VAL A 258 11.66 -10.71 -6.06
C VAL A 258 12.37 -11.13 -4.78
N GLN A 259 13.69 -11.12 -4.81
CA GLN A 259 14.55 -11.47 -3.66
C GLN A 259 15.19 -10.20 -3.10
N GLY A 260 14.64 -9.72 -2.00
CA GLY A 260 15.07 -8.45 -1.41
C GLY A 260 14.83 -7.26 -2.34
N ALA A 261 15.76 -6.31 -2.34
CA ALA A 261 15.62 -5.08 -3.12
C ALA A 261 16.34 -5.11 -4.49
N LEU A 262 17.21 -6.11 -4.72
CA LEU A 262 18.21 -6.05 -5.79
C LEU A 262 18.08 -7.14 -6.86
N VAL A 263 17.32 -8.20 -6.61
CA VAL A 263 17.28 -9.36 -7.51
C VAL A 263 15.85 -9.79 -7.78
N MET A 264 15.57 -10.12 -9.02
CA MET A 264 14.40 -10.91 -9.44
C MET A 264 14.91 -12.09 -10.25
N GLU A 265 14.32 -13.28 -10.05
CA GLU A 265 14.71 -14.46 -10.81
C GLU A 265 13.57 -15.46 -10.95
N GLY A 266 13.67 -16.32 -11.95
CA GLY A 266 12.64 -17.31 -12.20
C GLY A 266 12.79 -18.06 -13.52
N THR A 267 11.65 -18.44 -14.10
CA THR A 267 11.58 -19.18 -15.36
C THR A 267 11.08 -18.29 -16.50
N ILE A 268 11.59 -18.53 -17.68
CA ILE A 268 11.12 -17.94 -18.94
C ILE A 268 10.56 -19.04 -19.83
N ARG A 269 9.42 -18.77 -20.48
CA ARG A 269 8.88 -19.60 -21.56
C ARG A 269 8.85 -18.74 -22.82
N SER A 270 9.46 -19.24 -23.89
CA SER A 270 9.64 -18.52 -25.15
C SER A 270 9.09 -19.33 -26.32
N GLY A 271 8.33 -18.68 -27.18
CA GLY A 271 7.79 -19.28 -28.41
C GLY A 271 6.26 -19.35 -28.44
N PRO A 272 5.67 -19.78 -29.57
CA PRO A 272 4.24 -19.83 -29.79
C PRO A 272 3.58 -21.07 -29.14
N GLY A 273 2.41 -20.88 -28.54
CA GLY A 273 1.51 -21.96 -28.11
C GLY A 273 2.15 -23.02 -27.23
N ARG A 274 2.03 -24.31 -27.63
CA ARG A 274 2.54 -25.45 -26.85
C ARG A 274 4.01 -25.78 -27.09
N SER A 275 4.63 -25.23 -28.16
CA SER A 275 6.03 -25.44 -28.54
C SER A 275 6.93 -24.37 -27.93
N GLN A 276 6.83 -24.18 -26.58
CA GLN A 276 7.64 -23.19 -25.90
C GLN A 276 8.93 -23.79 -25.37
N ALA A 277 10.06 -23.15 -25.68
CA ALA A 277 11.32 -23.38 -24.98
C ALA A 277 11.22 -22.83 -23.55
N THR A 278 11.75 -23.57 -22.59
CA THR A 278 11.82 -23.16 -21.19
C THR A 278 13.26 -22.91 -20.79
N GLY A 279 13.48 -21.84 -20.03
CA GLY A 279 14.78 -21.46 -19.52
C GLY A 279 14.67 -20.78 -18.17
N SER A 280 15.77 -20.20 -17.73
CA SER A 280 15.83 -19.37 -16.52
C SER A 280 16.13 -17.92 -16.86
N TRP A 281 15.76 -17.02 -15.94
CA TRP A 281 16.12 -15.62 -16.03
C TRP A 281 16.49 -15.07 -14.66
N ARG A 282 17.35 -14.05 -14.68
CA ARG A 282 17.71 -13.27 -13.51
C ARG A 282 17.77 -11.79 -13.91
N ALA A 283 17.21 -10.93 -13.08
CA ALA A 283 17.34 -9.49 -13.24
C ALA A 283 17.99 -8.89 -12.00
N THR A 284 18.95 -8.01 -12.23
CA THR A 284 19.64 -7.28 -11.18
C THR A 284 19.29 -5.81 -11.27
N ARG A 285 18.97 -5.18 -10.14
CA ARG A 285 18.63 -3.74 -10.10
C ARG A 285 19.84 -2.92 -10.51
N VAL A 286 19.64 -2.01 -11.44
CA VAL A 286 20.65 -1.01 -11.79
C VAL A 286 20.58 0.09 -10.74
N VAL A 287 21.56 0.10 -9.85
CA VAL A 287 21.74 1.19 -8.88
C VAL A 287 22.52 2.28 -9.61
N GLY A 288 21.83 3.32 -10.10
CA GLY A 288 22.46 4.47 -10.72
C GLY A 288 23.15 5.34 -9.67
N LEU A 289 24.27 5.98 -10.03
CA LEU A 289 24.68 7.23 -9.41
C LEU A 289 23.48 8.20 -9.52
N PRO A 290 23.23 9.07 -8.52
CA PRO A 290 22.19 10.09 -8.66
C PRO A 290 22.41 10.83 -9.97
N ASP A 291 21.33 11.03 -10.74
CA ASP A 291 21.39 11.81 -11.97
C ASP A 291 22.00 13.16 -11.61
N GLU A 292 23.23 13.41 -12.11
CA GLU A 292 23.78 14.74 -12.17
C GLU A 292 22.94 15.52 -13.18
N GLY A 293 21.86 16.16 -12.68
CA GLY A 293 20.97 17.01 -13.43
C GLY A 293 21.27 18.48 -13.24
#